data_3aa2ab66c68208837f3b2fe7c9222814
#
_entry.id   3aa2ab66c68208837f3b2fe7c9222814
#
_cell.length_a   1.000
_cell.length_b   1.000
_cell.length_c   1.000
_cell.angle_alpha   90.00
_cell.angle_beta   90.00
_cell.angle_gamma   90.00
#
_symmetry.space_group_name_H-M   'P 1'
#
loop_
_entity.id
_entity.type
_entity.pdbx_description
1 polymer ?
#
loop_
_entity_poly.entity_id
_entity_poly.type
_entity_poly.pdbx_seq_one_letter_code
_entity_poly.pdbx_strand_id
1 'polypeptide(L)'
;MEDLPGGIRRLTFPLPMGIRHVHCYLLPGADGWTLVDTGLGLPDAKARWETVLRDLDAPVARIVVTHFHPDHAGGGEDAQAVTGARVLQGARDYEQCERVWGRPDWSERLTEHLSANGLPEAVAEELRHESRTFAPFIRYARDPELLAEGGEVDGWRVIELPGHADGHICLLRDGVLVAGDHLLEPITPTVGLYPESRPDPLGDYLGSLERTAELAPKLALPGHGDPVSDPVSRAREIVEHHRRRLDETAAALGPEPRTGHDVSVELFGENLDASSRRFALAETLAHLERLVCEGRAARRGDARNVAYTDS
;
A
#
# COMPACT_ATOMS: atom_id res chain seq x y z
N MET A 1 -0.29 -11.37 20.37
CA MET A 1 1.12 -11.54 19.95
C MET A 1 1.33 -13.00 19.64
N GLU A 2 1.93 -13.32 18.52
CA GLU A 2 2.18 -14.68 18.02
C GLU A 2 3.64 -14.84 17.64
N ASP A 3 4.28 -15.92 18.11
CA ASP A 3 5.67 -16.22 17.78
C ASP A 3 5.77 -16.91 16.42
N LEU A 4 6.68 -16.42 15.56
CA LEU A 4 6.99 -16.93 14.25
C LEU A 4 8.44 -17.45 14.17
N PRO A 5 8.80 -18.22 13.12
CA PRO A 5 10.17 -18.66 12.91
C PRO A 5 11.19 -17.51 12.94
N GLY A 6 12.40 -17.77 13.40
CA GLY A 6 13.49 -16.77 13.49
C GLY A 6 13.36 -15.79 14.66
N GLY A 7 12.52 -16.08 15.64
CA GLY A 7 12.28 -15.23 16.82
C GLY A 7 11.45 -13.99 16.51
N ILE A 8 10.80 -13.95 15.35
CA ILE A 8 9.90 -12.87 14.93
C ILE A 8 8.59 -12.98 15.71
N ARG A 9 7.98 -11.86 16.09
CA ARG A 9 6.66 -11.82 16.72
C ARG A 9 5.69 -11.03 15.85
N ARG A 10 4.51 -11.60 15.57
CA ARG A 10 3.42 -10.94 14.85
C ARG A 10 2.44 -10.31 15.85
N LEU A 11 2.15 -9.04 15.63
CA LEU A 11 1.11 -8.27 16.32
C LEU A 11 -0.03 -8.03 15.35
N THR A 12 -1.26 -8.29 15.75
CA THR A 12 -2.44 -8.07 14.90
C THR A 12 -3.32 -7.00 15.54
N PHE A 13 -3.53 -5.91 14.80
CA PHE A 13 -4.40 -4.81 15.22
C PHE A 13 -5.67 -4.78 14.36
N PRO A 14 -6.87 -4.62 14.99
CA PRO A 14 -8.11 -4.49 14.24
C PRO A 14 -8.17 -3.15 13.50
N LEU A 15 -8.76 -3.17 12.30
CA LEU A 15 -9.08 -2.00 11.51
C LEU A 15 -10.60 -1.82 11.41
N PRO A 16 -11.11 -0.58 11.45
CA PRO A 16 -12.54 -0.28 11.38
C PRO A 16 -13.10 -0.26 9.94
N MET A 17 -12.38 -0.85 8.97
CA MET A 17 -12.73 -0.80 7.55
C MET A 17 -12.53 -2.16 6.87
N GLY A 18 -12.80 -2.26 5.57
CA GLY A 18 -12.89 -3.48 4.74
C GLY A 18 -11.86 -4.57 5.00
N ILE A 19 -10.57 -4.28 5.01
CA ILE A 19 -9.54 -5.17 5.56
C ILE A 19 -9.56 -5.02 7.07
N ARG A 20 -10.02 -6.04 7.78
CA ARG A 20 -10.41 -5.96 9.20
C ARG A 20 -9.23 -5.91 10.18
N HIS A 21 -8.01 -6.08 9.72
CA HIS A 21 -6.82 -6.11 10.57
C HIS A 21 -5.57 -5.71 9.76
N VAL A 22 -4.55 -5.28 10.49
CA VAL A 22 -3.18 -5.12 9.99
C VAL A 22 -2.20 -5.82 10.90
N HIS A 23 -1.15 -6.37 10.34
CA HIS A 23 -0.05 -6.99 11.06
C HIS A 23 1.14 -6.03 11.16
N CYS A 24 1.63 -5.87 12.39
CA CYS A 24 2.93 -5.29 12.67
C CYS A 24 3.85 -6.42 13.12
N TYR A 25 5.15 -6.27 12.90
CA TYR A 25 6.12 -7.31 13.27
C TYR A 25 7.18 -6.76 14.20
N LEU A 26 7.58 -7.58 15.18
CA LEU A 26 8.75 -7.35 15.99
C LEU A 26 9.87 -8.29 15.53
N LEU A 27 10.95 -7.70 15.06
CA LEU A 27 12.13 -8.41 14.58
C LEU A 27 13.23 -8.31 15.65
N PRO A 28 13.90 -9.43 16.01
CA PRO A 28 14.98 -9.38 16.99
C PRO A 28 16.20 -8.66 16.41
N GLY A 29 16.69 -7.65 17.14
CA GLY A 29 17.87 -6.86 16.82
C GLY A 29 18.91 -6.91 17.95
N ALA A 30 20.09 -6.30 17.72
CA ALA A 30 21.19 -6.31 18.69
C ALA A 30 20.88 -5.46 19.94
N ASP A 31 20.16 -4.33 19.75
CA ASP A 31 19.86 -3.37 20.81
C ASP A 31 18.42 -3.48 21.35
N GLY A 32 17.68 -4.52 20.95
CA GLY A 32 16.28 -4.72 21.27
C GLY A 32 15.47 -5.08 20.02
N TRP A 33 14.19 -4.76 20.03
CA TRP A 33 13.28 -5.07 18.93
C TRP A 33 13.29 -3.98 17.85
N THR A 34 13.25 -4.39 16.59
CA THR A 34 12.83 -3.54 15.48
C THR A 34 11.35 -3.80 15.21
N LEU A 35 10.51 -2.80 15.43
CA LEU A 35 9.10 -2.83 15.07
C LEU A 35 8.94 -2.49 13.58
N VAL A 36 8.19 -3.30 12.84
CA VAL A 36 7.81 -3.01 11.44
C VAL A 36 6.33 -2.68 11.38
N ASP A 37 6.03 -1.51 10.87
CA ASP A 37 4.74 -0.84 10.79
C ASP A 37 4.11 -0.51 12.14
N THR A 38 3.14 0.41 12.14
CA THR A 38 2.62 1.04 13.35
C THR A 38 1.12 0.95 13.51
N GLY A 39 0.43 0.38 12.51
CA GLY A 39 -1.02 0.38 12.49
C GLY A 39 -1.61 1.77 12.23
N LEU A 40 -2.91 1.87 12.42
CA LEU A 40 -3.66 3.12 12.30
C LEU A 40 -3.64 3.89 13.63
N GLY A 41 -3.51 5.22 13.58
CA GLY A 41 -3.50 6.12 14.74
C GLY A 41 -4.89 6.29 15.39
N LEU A 42 -5.55 5.18 15.76
CA LEU A 42 -6.83 5.19 16.46
C LEU A 42 -6.72 5.83 17.85
N PRO A 43 -7.83 6.28 18.46
CA PRO A 43 -7.81 6.94 19.77
C PRO A 43 -7.16 6.12 20.89
N ASP A 44 -7.17 4.79 20.77
CA ASP A 44 -6.57 3.86 21.73
C ASP A 44 -5.17 3.34 21.30
N ALA A 45 -4.57 3.88 20.22
CA ALA A 45 -3.29 3.40 19.68
C ALA A 45 -2.16 3.41 20.74
N LYS A 46 -2.02 4.50 21.50
CA LYS A 46 -1.02 4.58 22.58
C LYS A 46 -1.20 3.49 23.63
N ALA A 47 -2.41 3.31 24.13
CA ALA A 47 -2.71 2.30 25.15
C ALA A 47 -2.46 0.86 24.64
N ARG A 48 -2.69 0.62 23.35
CA ARG A 48 -2.35 -0.66 22.71
C ARG A 48 -0.83 -0.88 22.70
N TRP A 49 -0.06 0.12 22.26
CA TRP A 49 1.40 0.04 22.27
C TRP A 49 1.97 -0.11 23.69
N GLU A 50 1.48 0.63 24.67
CA GLU A 50 1.86 0.45 26.08
C GLU A 50 1.59 -0.97 26.60
N THR A 51 0.50 -1.59 26.11
CA THR A 51 0.17 -2.97 26.47
C THR A 51 1.17 -3.94 25.83
N VAL A 52 1.47 -3.78 24.54
CA VAL A 52 2.46 -4.61 23.85
C VAL A 52 3.83 -4.51 24.52
N LEU A 53 4.29 -3.28 24.83
CA LEU A 53 5.61 -3.04 25.42
C LEU A 53 5.80 -3.68 26.80
N ARG A 54 4.73 -3.80 27.61
CA ARG A 54 4.81 -4.45 28.93
C ARG A 54 5.16 -5.95 28.86
N ASP A 55 4.81 -6.58 27.75
CA ASP A 55 5.01 -8.01 27.52
C ASP A 55 6.33 -8.32 26.80
N LEU A 56 7.12 -7.27 26.48
CA LEU A 56 8.41 -7.44 25.82
C LEU A 56 9.55 -7.61 26.82
N ASP A 57 10.47 -8.46 26.48
CA ASP A 57 11.70 -8.77 27.23
C ASP A 57 12.87 -7.82 26.93
N ALA A 58 12.71 -6.96 25.93
CA ALA A 58 13.68 -5.93 25.52
C ALA A 58 12.94 -4.69 24.96
N PRO A 59 13.57 -3.51 24.94
CA PRO A 59 12.95 -2.31 24.37
C PRO A 59 12.77 -2.40 22.86
N VAL A 60 11.83 -1.62 22.31
CA VAL A 60 11.79 -1.33 20.87
C VAL A 60 12.83 -0.24 20.59
N ALA A 61 13.89 -0.59 19.86
CA ALA A 61 14.99 0.31 19.55
C ALA A 61 14.76 1.10 18.26
N ARG A 62 14.03 0.52 17.30
CA ARG A 62 13.75 1.10 15.98
C ARG A 62 12.33 0.78 15.55
N ILE A 63 11.78 1.66 14.71
CA ILE A 63 10.51 1.45 13.99
C ILE A 63 10.82 1.59 12.50
N VAL A 64 10.47 0.62 11.69
CA VAL A 64 10.55 0.68 10.22
C VAL A 64 9.14 0.77 9.66
N VAL A 65 8.87 1.75 8.83
CA VAL A 65 7.61 1.87 8.09
C VAL A 65 7.82 1.31 6.68
N THR A 66 7.01 0.32 6.30
CA THR A 66 7.10 -0.32 4.98
C THR A 66 6.60 0.60 3.87
N HIS A 67 5.50 1.29 4.11
CA HIS A 67 4.91 2.23 3.17
C HIS A 67 3.92 3.19 3.85
N PHE A 68 3.57 4.26 3.13
CA PHE A 68 2.85 5.45 3.64
C PHE A 68 1.36 5.24 3.90
N HIS A 69 0.75 4.10 3.57
CA HIS A 69 -0.67 3.89 3.79
C HIS A 69 -1.04 4.01 5.27
N PRO A 70 -2.26 4.52 5.57
CA PRO A 70 -2.64 4.90 6.92
C PRO A 70 -2.56 3.78 7.96
N ASP A 71 -2.85 2.57 7.57
CA ASP A 71 -2.83 1.39 8.45
C ASP A 71 -1.43 0.82 8.68
N HIS A 72 -0.41 1.36 8.00
CA HIS A 72 1.01 1.04 8.21
C HIS A 72 1.76 2.20 8.88
N ALA A 73 1.62 3.42 8.36
CA ALA A 73 2.30 4.60 8.84
C ALA A 73 1.50 5.42 9.87
N GLY A 74 0.17 5.27 9.87
CA GLY A 74 -0.74 6.21 10.56
C GLY A 74 -0.65 6.24 12.08
N GLY A 75 -0.12 5.20 12.72
CA GLY A 75 0.16 5.16 14.16
C GLY A 75 1.60 5.58 14.54
N GLY A 76 2.37 6.09 13.58
CA GLY A 76 3.81 6.36 13.74
C GLY A 76 4.16 7.31 14.88
N GLU A 77 3.46 8.44 15.02
CA GLU A 77 3.66 9.37 16.14
C GLU A 77 3.36 8.71 17.50
N ASP A 78 2.31 7.90 17.58
CA ASP A 78 1.93 7.23 18.83
C ASP A 78 2.93 6.16 19.21
N ALA A 79 3.33 5.31 18.27
CA ALA A 79 4.34 4.28 18.49
C ALA A 79 5.68 4.90 18.91
N GLN A 80 6.12 5.97 18.23
CA GLN A 80 7.33 6.70 18.57
C GLN A 80 7.25 7.32 19.97
N ALA A 81 6.13 7.96 20.31
CA ALA A 81 5.95 8.60 21.61
C ALA A 81 5.99 7.61 22.79
N VAL A 82 5.49 6.38 22.57
CA VAL A 82 5.44 5.35 23.62
C VAL A 82 6.76 4.58 23.72
N THR A 83 7.44 4.32 22.60
CA THR A 83 8.70 3.54 22.56
C THR A 83 9.93 4.39 22.79
N GLY A 84 9.91 5.67 22.38
CA GLY A 84 11.09 6.51 22.25
C GLY A 84 12.01 6.09 21.11
N ALA A 85 11.60 5.14 20.27
CA ALA A 85 12.40 4.58 19.20
C ALA A 85 12.59 5.54 18.03
N ARG A 86 13.69 5.39 17.29
CA ARG A 86 13.90 6.07 16.00
C ARG A 86 13.01 5.45 14.94
N VAL A 87 12.37 6.30 14.13
CA VAL A 87 11.58 5.85 12.97
C VAL A 87 12.45 5.88 11.73
N LEU A 88 12.39 4.82 10.95
CA LEU A 88 13.08 4.65 9.67
C LEU A 88 12.02 4.40 8.58
N GLN A 89 12.17 5.04 7.42
CA GLN A 89 11.22 4.92 6.31
C GLN A 89 11.95 5.06 4.97
N GLY A 90 11.46 4.40 3.92
CA GLY A 90 12.00 4.57 2.58
C GLY A 90 11.97 6.04 2.14
N ALA A 91 13.06 6.55 1.56
CA ALA A 91 13.17 7.97 1.19
C ALA A 91 12.03 8.40 0.24
N ARG A 92 11.72 7.59 -0.78
CA ARG A 92 10.61 7.87 -1.72
C ARG A 92 9.25 7.74 -1.06
N ASP A 93 9.11 6.79 -0.14
CA ASP A 93 7.87 6.58 0.58
C ASP A 93 7.56 7.74 1.52
N TYR A 94 8.55 8.23 2.25
CA TYR A 94 8.38 9.42 3.09
C TYR A 94 8.05 10.67 2.26
N GLU A 95 8.70 10.87 1.10
CA GLU A 95 8.34 11.95 0.18
C GLU A 95 6.85 11.85 -0.26
N GLN A 96 6.36 10.65 -0.57
CA GLN A 96 4.96 10.40 -0.92
C GLN A 96 4.03 10.66 0.27
N CYS A 97 4.44 10.24 1.47
CA CYS A 97 3.71 10.52 2.72
C CYS A 97 3.51 12.04 2.93
N GLU A 98 4.56 12.85 2.75
CA GLU A 98 4.49 14.32 2.86
C GLU A 98 3.63 14.94 1.73
N ARG A 99 3.69 14.40 0.52
CA ARG A 99 2.88 14.89 -0.61
C ARG A 99 1.38 14.59 -0.42
N VAL A 100 1.04 13.49 0.23
CA VAL A 100 -0.34 13.07 0.47
C VAL A 100 -0.80 13.61 1.83
N TRP A 101 -0.35 13.01 2.92
CA TRP A 101 -0.84 13.28 4.27
C TRP A 101 -0.33 14.58 4.87
N GLY A 102 0.83 15.06 4.42
CA GLY A 102 1.40 16.35 4.82
C GLY A 102 0.63 17.56 4.27
N ARG A 103 -0.31 17.36 3.36
CA ARG A 103 -1.09 18.41 2.72
C ARG A 103 -2.55 18.42 3.16
N PRO A 104 -3.10 19.57 3.56
CA PRO A 104 -4.50 19.65 3.99
C PRO A 104 -5.52 19.43 2.86
N ASP A 105 -5.12 19.62 1.59
CA ASP A 105 -5.94 19.51 0.38
C ASP A 105 -5.87 18.14 -0.31
N TRP A 106 -5.36 17.10 0.37
CA TRP A 106 -5.17 15.78 -0.23
C TRP A 106 -6.49 15.13 -0.68
N SER A 107 -7.56 15.32 0.08
CA SER A 107 -8.89 14.78 -0.22
C SER A 107 -9.51 15.45 -1.44
N GLU A 108 -9.36 16.75 -1.55
CA GLU A 108 -9.82 17.54 -2.71
C GLU A 108 -9.07 17.10 -3.97
N ARG A 109 -7.73 17.00 -3.91
CA ARG A 109 -6.92 16.54 -5.06
C ARG A 109 -7.25 15.11 -5.48
N LEU A 110 -7.48 14.22 -4.52
CA LEU A 110 -7.94 12.86 -4.80
C LEU A 110 -9.26 12.86 -5.55
N THR A 111 -10.26 13.59 -5.03
CA THR A 111 -11.60 13.62 -5.65
C THR A 111 -11.60 14.37 -6.99
N GLU A 112 -10.81 15.42 -7.17
CA GLU A 112 -10.62 16.09 -8.46
C GLU A 112 -10.01 15.14 -9.50
N HIS A 113 -9.01 14.35 -9.13
CA HIS A 113 -8.40 13.34 -10.01
C HIS A 113 -9.42 12.27 -10.42
N LEU A 114 -10.18 11.74 -9.48
CA LEU A 114 -11.18 10.71 -9.77
C LEU A 114 -12.35 11.29 -10.61
N SER A 115 -12.78 12.52 -10.33
CA SER A 115 -13.83 13.21 -11.11
C SER A 115 -13.38 13.52 -12.55
N ALA A 116 -12.10 13.87 -12.74
CA ALA A 116 -11.54 14.02 -14.08
C ALA A 116 -11.58 12.71 -14.89
N ASN A 117 -11.63 11.58 -14.23
CA ASN A 117 -11.76 10.24 -14.79
C ASN A 117 -13.20 9.69 -14.76
N GLY A 118 -14.19 10.56 -14.56
CA GLY A 118 -15.62 10.25 -14.67
C GLY A 118 -16.33 9.90 -13.38
N LEU A 119 -15.69 9.99 -12.20
CA LEU A 119 -16.37 9.72 -10.92
C LEU A 119 -17.54 10.70 -10.73
N PRO A 120 -18.77 10.23 -10.44
CA PRO A 120 -19.91 11.10 -10.17
C PRO A 120 -19.70 12.01 -8.96
N GLU A 121 -20.15 13.27 -9.03
CA GLU A 121 -19.95 14.27 -7.97
C GLU A 121 -20.57 13.83 -6.63
N ALA A 122 -21.68 13.11 -6.63
CA ALA A 122 -22.28 12.59 -5.39
C ALA A 122 -21.33 11.63 -4.65
N VAL A 123 -20.61 10.77 -5.39
CA VAL A 123 -19.61 9.84 -4.83
C VAL A 123 -18.36 10.61 -4.37
N ALA A 124 -17.94 11.62 -5.14
CA ALA A 124 -16.83 12.48 -4.76
C ALA A 124 -17.09 13.22 -3.44
N GLU A 125 -18.32 13.73 -3.22
CA GLU A 125 -18.68 14.40 -1.98
C GLU A 125 -18.72 13.44 -0.78
N GLU A 126 -19.21 12.22 -0.97
CA GLU A 126 -19.18 11.17 0.05
C GLU A 126 -17.72 10.82 0.43
N LEU A 127 -16.83 10.67 -0.54
CA LEU A 127 -15.40 10.44 -0.29
C LEU A 127 -14.73 11.59 0.46
N ARG A 128 -15.07 12.86 0.15
CA ARG A 128 -14.56 14.01 0.91
C ARG A 128 -15.04 13.98 2.36
N HIS A 129 -16.29 13.58 2.60
CA HIS A 129 -16.82 13.43 3.95
C HIS A 129 -16.11 12.31 4.73
N GLU A 130 -15.97 11.13 4.13
CA GLU A 130 -15.24 10.00 4.72
C GLU A 130 -13.79 10.38 5.03
N SER A 131 -13.11 11.05 4.10
CA SER A 131 -11.74 11.51 4.25
C SER A 131 -11.56 12.44 5.45
N ARG A 132 -12.45 13.40 5.65
CA ARG A 132 -12.43 14.30 6.82
C ARG A 132 -12.59 13.53 8.13
N THR A 133 -13.42 12.51 8.15
CA THR A 133 -13.63 11.64 9.33
C THR A 133 -12.40 10.78 9.63
N PHE A 134 -11.70 10.35 8.59
CA PHE A 134 -10.58 9.43 8.70
C PHE A 134 -9.23 10.13 8.95
N ALA A 135 -9.06 11.36 8.44
CA ALA A 135 -7.81 12.11 8.53
C ALA A 135 -7.18 12.19 9.94
N PRO A 136 -7.95 12.34 11.06
CA PRO A 136 -7.37 12.38 12.41
C PRO A 136 -6.63 11.10 12.83
N PHE A 137 -6.83 9.99 12.12
CA PHE A 137 -6.20 8.71 12.41
C PHE A 137 -4.89 8.49 11.62
N ILE A 138 -4.47 9.49 10.82
CA ILE A 138 -3.22 9.45 10.07
C ILE A 138 -2.20 10.34 10.76
N ARG A 139 -1.51 9.76 11.74
CA ARG A 139 -0.48 10.44 12.55
C ARG A 139 0.88 9.78 12.29
N TYR A 140 1.40 9.98 11.07
CA TYR A 140 2.68 9.43 10.68
C TYR A 140 3.85 10.17 11.36
N ALA A 141 4.96 9.48 11.58
CA ALA A 141 6.15 10.06 12.20
C ALA A 141 6.79 11.13 11.31
N ARG A 142 7.21 12.23 11.91
CA ARG A 142 7.93 13.32 11.22
C ARG A 142 9.43 13.09 11.31
N ASP A 143 10.16 13.54 10.29
CA ASP A 143 11.63 13.46 10.22
C ASP A 143 12.21 12.06 10.50
N PRO A 144 11.75 10.98 9.80
CA PRO A 144 12.34 9.68 9.93
C PRO A 144 13.77 9.65 9.39
N GLU A 145 14.57 8.69 9.86
CA GLU A 145 15.81 8.33 9.18
C GLU A 145 15.47 7.67 7.84
N LEU A 146 16.07 8.16 6.76
CA LEU A 146 15.71 7.70 5.42
C LEU A 146 16.49 6.45 5.03
N LEU A 147 15.75 5.43 4.61
CA LEU A 147 16.28 4.18 4.07
C LEU A 147 16.34 4.24 2.53
N ALA A 148 17.31 3.51 1.98
CA ALA A 148 17.45 3.32 0.55
C ALA A 148 17.62 1.84 0.21
N GLU A 149 17.42 1.50 -1.05
CA GLU A 149 17.68 0.18 -1.62
C GLU A 149 19.06 -0.36 -1.22
N GLY A 150 19.10 -1.60 -0.74
CA GLY A 150 20.32 -2.27 -0.29
C GLY A 150 20.86 -1.84 1.06
N GLY A 151 20.22 -0.84 1.71
CA GLY A 151 20.50 -0.49 3.12
C GLY A 151 20.22 -1.67 4.06
N GLU A 152 20.64 -1.54 5.32
CA GLU A 152 20.49 -2.61 6.32
C GLU A 152 19.95 -2.06 7.63
N VAL A 153 19.02 -2.80 8.25
CA VAL A 153 18.51 -2.54 9.60
C VAL A 153 18.57 -3.84 10.39
N ASP A 154 19.43 -3.92 11.41
CA ASP A 154 19.63 -5.09 12.27
C ASP A 154 19.85 -6.41 11.49
N GLY A 155 20.64 -6.37 10.42
CA GLY A 155 20.90 -7.52 9.54
C GLY A 155 19.79 -7.82 8.54
N TRP A 156 18.73 -7.00 8.50
CA TRP A 156 17.69 -7.06 7.48
C TRP A 156 18.03 -6.13 6.31
N ARG A 157 18.16 -6.68 5.12
CA ARG A 157 18.41 -5.89 3.91
C ARG A 157 17.12 -5.21 3.46
N VAL A 158 17.20 -3.91 3.18
CA VAL A 158 16.11 -3.11 2.61
C VAL A 158 16.00 -3.41 1.11
N ILE A 159 14.80 -3.76 0.66
CA ILE A 159 14.47 -4.02 -0.73
C ILE A 159 13.34 -3.08 -1.13
N GLU A 160 13.57 -2.20 -2.10
CA GLU A 160 12.52 -1.37 -2.69
C GLU A 160 11.70 -2.22 -3.69
N LEU A 161 10.40 -2.35 -3.44
CA LEU A 161 9.45 -3.08 -4.28
C LEU A 161 8.21 -2.19 -4.55
N PRO A 162 8.36 -1.19 -5.45
CA PRO A 162 7.30 -0.23 -5.76
C PRO A 162 6.11 -0.88 -6.49
N GLY A 163 4.98 -0.16 -6.48
CA GLY A 163 3.76 -0.48 -7.22
C GLY A 163 2.51 -0.31 -6.39
N HIS A 164 2.33 -1.04 -5.28
CA HIS A 164 1.28 -0.78 -4.30
C HIS A 164 1.42 0.62 -3.66
N ALA A 165 2.64 1.00 -3.35
CA ALA A 165 3.08 2.37 -3.08
C ALA A 165 4.39 2.63 -3.83
N ASP A 166 4.64 3.88 -4.25
CA ASP A 166 5.80 4.23 -5.10
C ASP A 166 7.15 4.00 -4.40
N GLY A 167 7.17 4.11 -3.09
CA GLY A 167 8.36 3.94 -2.26
C GLY A 167 8.29 2.74 -1.32
N HIS A 168 7.42 1.77 -1.59
CA HIS A 168 7.26 0.58 -0.74
C HIS A 168 8.58 -0.15 -0.55
N ILE A 169 8.93 -0.44 0.72
CA ILE A 169 10.10 -1.23 1.09
C ILE A 169 9.68 -2.52 1.78
N CYS A 170 10.47 -3.57 1.55
CA CYS A 170 10.43 -4.83 2.25
C CYS A 170 11.75 -5.05 2.99
N LEU A 171 11.75 -5.92 3.99
CA LEU A 171 12.97 -6.32 4.71
C LEU A 171 13.24 -7.80 4.46
N LEU A 172 14.46 -8.14 4.02
CA LEU A 172 14.85 -9.51 3.68
C LEU A 172 16.03 -9.98 4.54
N ARG A 173 15.85 -11.12 5.23
CA ARG A 173 16.91 -11.81 5.97
C ARG A 173 16.67 -13.32 5.99
N ASP A 174 17.69 -14.13 5.74
CA ASP A 174 17.68 -15.61 5.84
C ASP A 174 16.54 -16.30 5.05
N GLY A 175 16.10 -15.67 3.95
CA GLY A 175 14.98 -16.14 3.13
C GLY A 175 13.59 -15.75 3.67
N VAL A 176 13.51 -14.97 4.72
CA VAL A 176 12.25 -14.38 5.21
C VAL A 176 12.13 -12.95 4.67
N LEU A 177 11.00 -12.65 4.03
CA LEU A 177 10.63 -11.34 3.52
C LEU A 177 9.51 -10.75 4.39
N VAL A 178 9.79 -9.69 5.14
CA VAL A 178 8.72 -8.86 5.73
C VAL A 178 8.19 -7.98 4.61
N ALA A 179 7.00 -8.31 4.13
CA ALA A 179 6.52 -7.91 2.82
C ALA A 179 5.63 -6.66 2.82
N GLY A 180 5.17 -6.18 3.98
CA GLY A 180 4.12 -5.15 4.01
C GLY A 180 2.97 -5.56 3.10
N ASP A 181 2.55 -4.67 2.21
CA ASP A 181 1.47 -4.95 1.26
C ASP A 181 1.99 -5.25 -0.17
N HIS A 182 3.27 -5.61 -0.28
CA HIS A 182 3.80 -6.06 -1.57
C HIS A 182 3.24 -7.42 -1.99
N LEU A 183 3.08 -8.35 -1.05
CA LEU A 183 2.64 -9.73 -1.34
C LEU A 183 1.63 -10.19 -0.29
N LEU A 184 0.36 -10.37 -0.68
CA LEU A 184 -0.74 -10.79 0.20
C LEU A 184 -1.33 -12.13 -0.25
N GLU A 185 -1.98 -12.84 0.69
CA GLU A 185 -2.73 -14.07 0.45
C GLU A 185 -3.98 -14.08 1.36
N PRO A 186 -5.17 -14.47 0.89
CA PRO A 186 -5.48 -14.90 -0.49
C PRO A 186 -5.79 -13.75 -1.45
N ILE A 187 -5.90 -12.51 -0.97
CA ILE A 187 -6.21 -11.32 -1.78
C ILE A 187 -4.98 -10.81 -2.54
N THR A 188 -5.19 -10.05 -3.61
CA THR A 188 -4.14 -9.29 -4.27
C THR A 188 -4.06 -7.89 -3.68
N PRO A 189 -2.86 -7.31 -3.49
CA PRO A 189 -2.73 -5.89 -3.17
C PRO A 189 -3.39 -5.01 -4.23
N THR A 190 -4.09 -3.96 -3.81
CA THR A 190 -4.60 -2.96 -4.75
C THR A 190 -3.44 -2.14 -5.31
N VAL A 191 -3.32 -2.06 -6.62
CA VAL A 191 -2.39 -1.17 -7.32
C VAL A 191 -3.20 -0.11 -8.02
N GLY A 192 -3.19 1.11 -7.48
CA GLY A 192 -4.03 2.21 -7.97
C GLY A 192 -3.23 3.37 -8.53
N LEU A 193 -3.80 4.07 -9.53
CA LEU A 193 -3.29 5.34 -9.99
C LEU A 193 -3.96 6.49 -9.22
N TYR A 194 -3.17 7.20 -8.43
CA TYR A 194 -3.57 8.35 -7.61
C TYR A 194 -2.86 9.64 -8.09
N PRO A 195 -3.28 10.84 -7.65
CA PRO A 195 -2.66 12.11 -8.10
C PRO A 195 -1.13 12.17 -7.91
N GLU A 196 -0.63 11.52 -6.87
CA GLU A 196 0.79 11.52 -6.49
C GLU A 196 1.54 10.29 -6.97
N SER A 197 0.86 9.33 -7.62
CA SER A 197 1.47 8.09 -8.11
C SER A 197 2.41 8.35 -9.30
N ARG A 198 3.38 7.46 -9.46
CA ARG A 198 4.16 7.35 -10.69
C ARG A 198 3.24 7.03 -11.87
N PRO A 199 3.66 7.35 -13.11
CA PRO A 199 2.78 7.23 -14.28
C PRO A 199 2.28 5.80 -14.59
N ASP A 200 3.06 4.77 -14.23
CA ASP A 200 2.74 3.35 -14.48
C ASP A 200 2.96 2.50 -13.21
N PRO A 201 2.12 2.67 -12.16
CA PRO A 201 2.29 1.92 -10.91
C PRO A 201 2.12 0.41 -11.12
N LEU A 202 1.29 -0.02 -12.07
CA LEU A 202 1.13 -1.44 -12.37
C LEU A 202 2.37 -2.03 -13.05
N GLY A 203 3.03 -1.29 -13.95
CA GLY A 203 4.29 -1.71 -14.54
C GLY A 203 5.39 -1.86 -13.48
N ASP A 204 5.49 -0.90 -12.55
CA ASP A 204 6.40 -0.98 -11.41
C ASP A 204 6.11 -2.21 -10.53
N TYR A 205 4.82 -2.48 -10.25
CA TYR A 205 4.42 -3.64 -9.45
C TYR A 205 4.75 -4.97 -10.10
N LEU A 206 4.47 -5.11 -11.40
CA LEU A 206 4.82 -6.32 -12.15
C LEU A 206 6.34 -6.57 -12.13
N GLY A 207 7.15 -5.52 -12.31
CA GLY A 207 8.62 -5.62 -12.16
C GLY A 207 9.05 -6.00 -10.75
N SER A 208 8.37 -5.50 -9.73
CA SER A 208 8.61 -5.84 -8.32
C SER A 208 8.27 -7.31 -8.01
N LEU A 209 7.22 -7.86 -8.61
CA LEU A 209 6.86 -9.27 -8.48
C LEU A 209 7.90 -10.19 -9.18
N GLU A 210 8.40 -9.81 -10.35
CA GLU A 210 9.51 -10.51 -11.02
C GLU A 210 10.75 -10.50 -10.14
N ARG A 211 11.11 -9.36 -9.59
CA ARG A 211 12.22 -9.23 -8.65
C ARG A 211 12.04 -10.09 -7.40
N THR A 212 10.82 -10.21 -6.87
CA THR A 212 10.53 -11.11 -5.74
C THR A 212 10.81 -12.56 -6.10
N ALA A 213 10.46 -12.99 -7.33
CA ALA A 213 10.78 -14.33 -7.81
C ALA A 213 12.29 -14.57 -7.94
N GLU A 214 13.07 -13.55 -8.34
CA GLU A 214 14.54 -13.61 -8.42
C GLU A 214 15.19 -13.67 -7.02
N LEU A 215 14.68 -12.91 -6.06
CA LEU A 215 15.13 -12.93 -4.66
C LEU A 215 14.85 -14.27 -3.98
N ALA A 216 13.86 -15.02 -4.48
CA ALA A 216 13.45 -16.34 -4.04
C ALA A 216 13.30 -16.48 -2.52
N PRO A 217 12.52 -15.62 -1.83
CA PRO A 217 12.26 -15.79 -0.42
C PRO A 217 11.51 -17.10 -0.16
N LYS A 218 11.73 -17.69 1.01
CA LYS A 218 11.11 -18.96 1.44
C LYS A 218 9.82 -18.74 2.23
N LEU A 219 9.65 -17.55 2.79
CA LEU A 219 8.51 -17.13 3.57
C LEU A 219 8.32 -15.65 3.38
N ALA A 220 7.07 -15.20 3.15
CA ALA A 220 6.76 -13.78 3.24
C ALA A 220 5.78 -13.52 4.40
N LEU A 221 5.99 -12.43 5.11
CA LEU A 221 5.21 -11.95 6.22
C LEU A 221 4.47 -10.68 5.79
N PRO A 222 3.18 -10.79 5.42
CA PRO A 222 2.41 -9.69 4.86
C PRO A 222 1.82 -8.76 5.93
N GLY A 223 1.42 -7.56 5.53
CA GLY A 223 0.65 -6.63 6.36
C GLY A 223 -0.77 -7.12 6.65
N HIS A 224 -1.33 -7.95 5.77
CA HIS A 224 -2.68 -8.51 5.91
C HIS A 224 -2.70 -9.99 5.52
N GLY A 225 -3.61 -10.76 6.16
CA GLY A 225 -3.79 -12.18 5.87
C GLY A 225 -2.75 -13.09 6.52
N ASP A 226 -2.57 -14.28 5.97
CA ASP A 226 -1.66 -15.27 6.53
C ASP A 226 -0.25 -15.18 5.93
N PRO A 227 0.78 -15.70 6.63
CA PRO A 227 2.12 -15.83 6.07
C PRO A 227 2.12 -16.64 4.77
N VAL A 228 2.81 -16.13 3.74
CA VAL A 228 2.89 -16.76 2.43
C VAL A 228 4.05 -17.75 2.40
N SER A 229 3.73 -19.03 2.34
CA SER A 229 4.71 -20.14 2.43
C SER A 229 5.49 -20.40 1.12
N ASP A 230 4.94 -19.96 -0.02
CA ASP A 230 5.61 -19.98 -1.33
C ASP A 230 5.49 -18.63 -2.02
N PRO A 231 6.32 -17.63 -1.62
CA PRO A 231 6.25 -16.28 -2.16
C PRO A 231 6.49 -16.20 -3.66
N VAL A 232 7.31 -17.12 -4.20
CA VAL A 232 7.62 -17.17 -5.64
C VAL A 232 6.40 -17.60 -6.45
N SER A 233 5.71 -18.65 -6.01
CA SER A 233 4.47 -19.09 -6.64
C SER A 233 3.41 -18.00 -6.55
N ARG A 234 3.25 -17.41 -5.37
CA ARG A 234 2.28 -16.35 -5.15
C ARG A 234 2.54 -15.11 -6.02
N ALA A 235 3.78 -14.67 -6.16
CA ALA A 235 4.14 -13.57 -7.05
C ALA A 235 3.74 -13.86 -8.51
N ARG A 236 3.98 -15.08 -9.00
CA ARG A 236 3.58 -15.51 -10.34
C ARG A 236 2.05 -15.54 -10.53
N GLU A 237 1.32 -16.00 -9.53
CA GLU A 237 -0.16 -16.00 -9.53
C GLU A 237 -0.71 -14.58 -9.65
N ILE A 238 -0.11 -13.62 -8.93
CA ILE A 238 -0.51 -12.21 -8.99
C ILE A 238 -0.18 -11.61 -10.37
N VAL A 239 0.99 -11.92 -10.95
CA VAL A 239 1.32 -11.50 -12.32
C VAL A 239 0.27 -12.00 -13.31
N GLU A 240 -0.13 -13.27 -13.20
CA GLU A 240 -1.13 -13.86 -14.07
C GLU A 240 -2.52 -13.27 -13.84
N HIS A 241 -2.87 -12.95 -12.59
CA HIS A 241 -4.09 -12.20 -12.26
C HIS A 241 -4.12 -10.85 -12.99
N HIS A 242 -3.07 -10.05 -12.92
CA HIS A 242 -3.02 -8.75 -13.58
C HIS A 242 -3.01 -8.86 -15.10
N ARG A 243 -2.38 -9.89 -15.69
CA ARG A 243 -2.47 -10.15 -17.14
C ARG A 243 -3.91 -10.38 -17.59
N ARG A 244 -4.66 -11.22 -16.89
CA ARG A 244 -6.10 -11.44 -17.19
C ARG A 244 -6.90 -10.13 -17.00
N ARG A 245 -6.64 -9.38 -15.93
CA ARG A 245 -7.31 -8.10 -15.71
C ARG A 245 -6.99 -7.06 -16.78
N LEU A 246 -5.76 -7.01 -17.31
CA LEU A 246 -5.40 -6.18 -18.46
C LEU A 246 -6.18 -6.59 -19.73
N ASP A 247 -6.35 -7.88 -19.98
CA ASP A 247 -7.13 -8.35 -21.14
C ASP A 247 -8.61 -8.00 -20.97
N GLU A 248 -9.19 -8.16 -19.78
CA GLU A 248 -10.56 -7.74 -19.45
C GLU A 248 -10.73 -6.22 -19.62
N THR A 249 -9.78 -5.43 -19.13
CA THR A 249 -9.79 -3.96 -19.26
C THR A 249 -9.70 -3.54 -20.73
N ALA A 250 -8.84 -4.18 -21.53
CA ALA A 250 -8.74 -3.91 -22.96
C ALA A 250 -10.04 -4.28 -23.71
N ALA A 251 -10.67 -5.41 -23.34
CA ALA A 251 -11.95 -5.83 -23.94
C ALA A 251 -13.12 -4.89 -23.62
N ALA A 252 -13.04 -4.14 -22.52
CA ALA A 252 -14.01 -3.11 -22.14
C ALA A 252 -13.84 -1.80 -22.93
N LEU A 253 -12.77 -1.65 -23.70
CA LEU A 253 -12.54 -0.50 -24.59
C LEU A 253 -13.11 -0.76 -25.98
N GLY A 254 -13.37 0.30 -26.71
CA GLY A 254 -13.79 0.33 -28.11
C GLY A 254 -13.33 1.63 -28.78
N PRO A 255 -13.79 1.90 -30.02
CA PRO A 255 -13.42 3.10 -30.75
C PRO A 255 -13.97 4.39 -30.11
N GLU A 256 -15.08 4.30 -29.37
CA GLU A 256 -15.67 5.43 -28.67
C GLU A 256 -14.98 5.68 -27.34
N PRO A 257 -14.64 6.95 -27.00
CA PRO A 257 -13.99 7.28 -25.75
C PRO A 257 -14.85 6.91 -24.51
N ARG A 258 -14.26 6.22 -23.56
CA ARG A 258 -14.86 5.84 -22.28
C ARG A 258 -14.05 6.41 -21.13
N THR A 259 -14.72 6.89 -20.08
CA THR A 259 -14.03 7.32 -18.86
C THR A 259 -13.51 6.12 -18.09
N GLY A 260 -12.50 6.35 -17.22
CA GLY A 260 -12.04 5.28 -16.30
C GLY A 260 -13.17 4.76 -15.42
N HIS A 261 -14.13 5.64 -15.03
CA HIS A 261 -15.30 5.25 -14.25
C HIS A 261 -16.23 4.30 -15.03
N ASP A 262 -16.50 4.56 -16.32
CA ASP A 262 -17.35 3.68 -17.15
C ASP A 262 -16.75 2.28 -17.26
N VAL A 263 -15.43 2.21 -17.49
CA VAL A 263 -14.70 0.94 -17.51
C VAL A 263 -14.71 0.25 -16.15
N SER A 264 -14.51 1.00 -15.07
CA SER A 264 -14.57 0.48 -13.70
C SER A 264 -15.94 -0.09 -13.33
N VAL A 265 -17.02 0.54 -13.79
CA VAL A 265 -18.39 0.02 -13.57
C VAL A 265 -18.60 -1.30 -14.31
N GLU A 266 -18.11 -1.44 -15.54
CA GLU A 266 -18.20 -2.68 -16.29
C GLU A 266 -17.44 -3.83 -15.62
N LEU A 267 -16.22 -3.55 -15.10
CA LEU A 267 -15.35 -4.56 -14.50
C LEU A 267 -15.78 -4.98 -13.07
N PHE A 268 -16.29 -4.04 -12.27
CA PHE A 268 -16.56 -4.24 -10.84
C PHE A 268 -18.05 -4.13 -10.46
N GLY A 269 -18.92 -3.80 -11.41
CA GLY A 269 -20.36 -3.62 -11.17
C GLY A 269 -20.73 -2.21 -10.67
N GLU A 270 -22.03 -1.90 -10.68
CA GLU A 270 -22.56 -0.57 -10.32
C GLU A 270 -22.68 -0.37 -8.81
N ASN A 271 -22.95 -1.43 -8.03
CA ASN A 271 -23.37 -1.37 -6.64
C ASN A 271 -22.19 -1.43 -5.66
N LEU A 272 -21.25 -0.48 -5.75
CA LEU A 272 -20.17 -0.30 -4.79
C LEU A 272 -20.41 0.94 -3.94
N ASP A 273 -20.10 0.88 -2.64
CA ASP A 273 -20.02 2.07 -1.81
C ASP A 273 -18.89 3.02 -2.28
N ALA A 274 -18.87 4.25 -1.79
CA ALA A 274 -17.93 5.27 -2.25
C ALA A 274 -16.47 4.84 -2.09
N SER A 275 -16.12 4.25 -0.94
CA SER A 275 -14.75 3.77 -0.68
C SER A 275 -14.36 2.65 -1.63
N SER A 276 -15.20 1.64 -1.82
CA SER A 276 -14.96 0.53 -2.77
C SER A 276 -14.88 1.03 -4.21
N ARG A 277 -15.74 2.00 -4.61
CA ARG A 277 -15.69 2.62 -5.92
C ARG A 277 -14.39 3.39 -6.15
N ARG A 278 -13.87 4.08 -5.15
CA ARG A 278 -12.55 4.73 -5.21
C ARG A 278 -11.45 3.73 -5.54
N PHE A 279 -11.38 2.61 -4.84
CA PHE A 279 -10.36 1.57 -5.09
C PHE A 279 -10.53 0.94 -6.47
N ALA A 280 -11.75 0.57 -6.84
CA ALA A 280 -12.04 -0.01 -8.15
C ALA A 280 -11.66 0.94 -9.31
N LEU A 281 -11.96 2.24 -9.17
CA LEU A 281 -11.59 3.23 -10.18
C LEU A 281 -10.07 3.43 -10.23
N ALA A 282 -9.40 3.61 -9.10
CA ALA A 282 -7.94 3.79 -9.06
C ALA A 282 -7.20 2.58 -9.65
N GLU A 283 -7.64 1.36 -9.35
CA GLU A 283 -7.10 0.13 -9.94
C GLU A 283 -7.35 0.06 -11.45
N THR A 284 -8.57 0.40 -11.89
CA THR A 284 -8.89 0.49 -13.34
C THR A 284 -7.98 1.47 -14.05
N LEU A 285 -7.72 2.64 -13.46
CA LEU A 285 -6.83 3.65 -14.03
C LEU A 285 -5.39 3.14 -14.16
N ALA A 286 -4.87 2.41 -13.17
CA ALA A 286 -3.56 1.80 -13.26
C ALA A 286 -3.46 0.78 -14.41
N HIS A 287 -4.51 -0.02 -14.64
CA HIS A 287 -4.58 -0.94 -15.77
C HIS A 287 -4.70 -0.21 -17.12
N LEU A 288 -5.50 0.85 -17.20
CA LEU A 288 -5.66 1.66 -18.42
C LEU A 288 -4.35 2.35 -18.82
N GLU A 289 -3.63 2.98 -17.88
CA GLU A 289 -2.33 3.59 -18.17
C GLU A 289 -1.28 2.54 -18.53
N ARG A 290 -1.32 1.34 -17.92
CA ARG A 290 -0.47 0.23 -18.35
C ARG A 290 -0.77 -0.19 -19.80
N LEU A 291 -2.04 -0.30 -20.18
CA LEU A 291 -2.42 -0.58 -21.57
C LEU A 291 -1.95 0.51 -22.54
N VAL A 292 -1.99 1.78 -22.12
CA VAL A 292 -1.42 2.89 -22.91
C VAL A 292 0.09 2.71 -23.09
N CYS A 293 0.83 2.38 -22.03
CA CYS A 293 2.26 2.08 -22.11
C CYS A 293 2.57 0.89 -23.04
N GLU A 294 1.68 -0.11 -23.10
CA GLU A 294 1.79 -1.27 -24.00
C GLU A 294 1.32 -0.98 -25.45
N GLY A 295 0.76 0.19 -25.72
CA GLY A 295 0.19 0.52 -27.03
C GLY A 295 -1.13 -0.23 -27.33
N ARG A 296 -1.82 -0.74 -26.33
CA ARG A 296 -3.10 -1.47 -26.42
C ARG A 296 -4.30 -0.56 -26.15
N ALA A 297 -4.08 0.64 -25.65
CA ALA A 297 -5.08 1.67 -25.46
C ALA A 297 -4.52 3.04 -25.79
N ALA A 298 -5.39 4.00 -26.06
CA ALA A 298 -5.02 5.39 -26.28
C ALA A 298 -5.78 6.32 -25.32
N ARG A 299 -5.04 7.17 -24.61
CA ARG A 299 -5.61 8.21 -23.75
C ARG A 299 -6.15 9.37 -24.60
N ARG A 300 -7.34 9.88 -24.26
CA ARG A 300 -8.06 10.95 -24.94
C ARG A 300 -8.44 12.04 -23.93
N GLY A 301 -8.82 13.22 -24.46
CA GLY A 301 -9.27 14.35 -23.67
C GLY A 301 -8.13 15.18 -23.07
N ASP A 302 -8.42 15.88 -21.99
CA ASP A 302 -7.48 16.77 -21.29
C ASP A 302 -7.38 16.39 -19.80
N ALA A 303 -6.69 17.22 -19.01
CA ALA A 303 -6.46 16.96 -17.58
C ALA A 303 -7.76 16.96 -16.72
N ARG A 304 -8.88 17.46 -17.25
CA ARG A 304 -10.17 17.53 -16.53
C ARG A 304 -11.19 16.52 -17.02
N ASN A 305 -10.97 15.97 -18.21
CA ASN A 305 -11.88 15.02 -18.85
C ASN A 305 -11.04 13.95 -19.56
N VAL A 306 -10.62 12.97 -18.79
CA VAL A 306 -9.79 11.85 -19.26
C VAL A 306 -10.69 10.71 -19.73
N ALA A 307 -10.40 10.21 -20.92
CA ALA A 307 -11.05 9.03 -21.47
C ALA A 307 -10.04 8.14 -22.19
N TYR A 308 -10.47 6.94 -22.55
CA TYR A 308 -9.62 5.93 -23.21
C TYR A 308 -10.39 5.28 -24.36
N THR A 309 -9.64 4.90 -25.40
CA THR A 309 -10.13 4.09 -26.52
C THR A 309 -9.23 2.89 -26.73
N ASP A 310 -9.66 1.93 -27.50
CA ASP A 310 -8.75 0.94 -28.11
C ASP A 310 -7.70 1.65 -29.01
N SER A 311 -6.63 0.95 -29.35
CA SER A 311 -5.54 1.45 -30.21
C SER A 311 -5.73 1.09 -31.64
#